data_5dd61a47a6821fe2b36a9dd8a4d71f07
#
_entry.id   5dd61a47a6821fe2b36a9dd8a4d71f07
#
_cell.length_a   1.000
_cell.length_b   1.000
_cell.length_c   1.000
_cell.angle_alpha   90.00
_cell.angle_beta   90.00
_cell.angle_gamma   90.00
#
_symmetry.space_group_name_H-M   'P 1'
#
loop_
_entity.id
_entity.type
_entity.pdbx_description
1 polymer ?
#
loop_
_entity_poly.entity_id
_entity_poly.type
_entity_poly.pdbx_seq_one_letter_code
_entity_poly.pdbx_strand_id
1 'polypeptide(L)'
;MKIRAIRATPINLVLEAPYVWVFGELPGFSTTIVEVETEDGLVGYGEAPTPQAATVIRDQLAPTLIGRDAFDIAGAEYACLPFWRGVQSINDPLRITSFGAIETALWDLRGKAWNMPLYQVLGGAVRKDIPFTDYFSLRSQGPLLPDGRRLRGERTPEEILDYCIYLHETFGTTYFEGKFSTTDTRISLRMLELIRKHFGEDVMLRIDSNHAYSLSTARRLVRPLEELGVRNWEDPVATIEEMVELRRHCSIPFSTLNIDIARAIALK
;
A
#
# COMPACT_ATOMS: atom_id res chain seq x y z
N MET A 1 5.80 32.01 2.99
CA MET A 1 6.69 31.32 2.01
C MET A 1 5.85 31.02 0.78
N LYS A 2 6.13 31.67 -0.37
CA LYS A 2 5.28 31.55 -1.56
C LYS A 2 5.73 30.41 -2.46
N ILE A 3 4.76 29.71 -3.05
CA ILE A 3 4.98 28.65 -4.03
C ILE A 3 5.41 29.30 -5.35
N ARG A 4 6.61 28.96 -5.82
CA ARG A 4 7.18 29.42 -7.11
C ARG A 4 6.82 28.47 -8.25
N ALA A 5 6.93 27.17 -8.01
CA ALA A 5 6.71 26.14 -9.03
C ALA A 5 6.18 24.85 -8.40
N ILE A 6 5.38 24.13 -9.18
CA ILE A 6 4.97 22.77 -8.89
C ILE A 6 5.28 21.93 -10.13
N ARG A 7 6.11 20.90 -9.97
CA ARG A 7 6.47 19.94 -11.01
C ARG A 7 5.88 18.59 -10.69
N ALA A 8 5.41 17.90 -11.69
CA ALA A 8 4.84 16.54 -11.57
C ALA A 8 5.46 15.66 -12.66
N THR A 9 6.28 14.70 -12.23
CA THR A 9 7.07 13.84 -13.12
C THR A 9 6.58 12.40 -12.98
N PRO A 10 5.94 11.83 -14.00
CA PRO A 10 5.59 10.42 -13.98
C PRO A 10 6.85 9.56 -14.12
N ILE A 11 6.94 8.53 -13.31
CA ILE A 11 8.04 7.57 -13.30
C ILE A 11 7.53 6.13 -13.29
N ASN A 12 8.35 5.22 -13.80
CA ASN A 12 8.12 3.79 -13.71
C ASN A 12 9.18 3.15 -12.81
N LEU A 13 8.75 2.44 -11.78
CA LEU A 13 9.59 1.68 -10.87
C LEU A 13 9.46 0.20 -11.25
N VAL A 14 10.52 -0.35 -11.82
CA VAL A 14 10.57 -1.78 -12.15
C VAL A 14 10.89 -2.55 -10.88
N LEU A 15 10.09 -3.58 -10.59
CA LEU A 15 10.36 -4.48 -9.46
C LEU A 15 11.55 -5.39 -9.76
N GLU A 16 12.23 -5.81 -8.70
CA GLU A 16 13.31 -6.80 -8.77
C GLU A 16 12.86 -8.09 -9.45
N ALA A 17 11.64 -8.54 -9.16
CA ALA A 17 10.96 -9.62 -9.85
C ALA A 17 9.46 -9.32 -9.93
N PRO A 18 8.78 -9.67 -11.04
CA PRO A 18 7.34 -9.49 -11.17
C PRO A 18 6.61 -10.24 -10.06
N TYR A 19 5.73 -9.54 -9.40
CA TYR A 19 4.95 -10.04 -8.29
C TYR A 19 3.62 -10.63 -8.81
N VAL A 20 3.28 -11.83 -8.33
CA VAL A 20 2.08 -12.57 -8.77
C VAL A 20 0.97 -12.39 -7.77
N TRP A 21 -0.18 -11.92 -8.24
CA TRP A 21 -1.38 -11.72 -7.45
C TRP A 21 -2.66 -12.04 -8.23
N VAL A 22 -3.83 -11.77 -7.67
CA VAL A 22 -5.13 -12.15 -8.27
C VAL A 22 -5.36 -11.54 -9.67
N PHE A 23 -4.79 -10.37 -9.95
CA PHE A 23 -4.95 -9.69 -11.25
C PHE A 23 -3.84 -10.02 -12.25
N GLY A 24 -2.97 -10.98 -11.96
CA GLY A 24 -1.87 -11.41 -12.82
C GLY A 24 -0.49 -11.02 -12.31
N GLU A 25 0.45 -10.81 -13.22
CA GLU A 25 1.82 -10.41 -12.89
C GLU A 25 1.95 -8.90 -12.94
N LEU A 26 2.55 -8.33 -11.89
CA LEU A 26 2.84 -6.91 -11.79
C LEU A 26 4.37 -6.71 -11.90
N PRO A 27 4.87 -6.22 -13.04
CA PRO A 27 6.31 -6.08 -13.26
C PRO A 27 6.90 -4.81 -12.60
N GLY A 28 6.05 -3.89 -12.16
CA GLY A 28 6.46 -2.62 -11.59
C GLY A 28 5.29 -1.72 -11.26
N PHE A 29 5.60 -0.56 -10.73
CA PHE A 29 4.63 0.47 -10.41
C PHE A 29 4.91 1.74 -11.21
N SER A 30 3.85 2.39 -11.66
CA SER A 30 3.93 3.71 -12.27
C SER A 30 3.32 4.72 -11.31
N THR A 31 4.06 5.77 -10.99
CA THR A 31 3.67 6.79 -10.05
C THR A 31 4.04 8.18 -10.57
N THR A 32 3.64 9.24 -9.89
CA THR A 32 4.03 10.62 -10.20
C THR A 32 4.72 11.23 -8.99
N ILE A 33 5.99 11.60 -9.14
CA ILE A 33 6.70 12.39 -8.13
C ILE A 33 6.31 13.85 -8.30
N VAL A 34 5.98 14.48 -7.17
CA VAL A 34 5.58 15.89 -7.10
C VAL A 34 6.62 16.67 -6.32
N GLU A 35 7.06 17.76 -6.92
CA GLU A 35 7.96 18.73 -6.30
C GLU A 35 7.23 20.07 -6.18
N VAL A 36 7.17 20.60 -4.97
CA VAL A 36 6.69 21.96 -4.71
C VAL A 36 7.88 22.82 -4.32
N GLU A 37 8.18 23.84 -5.10
CA GLU A 37 9.31 24.74 -4.91
C GLU A 37 8.82 26.13 -4.49
N THR A 38 9.46 26.69 -3.47
CA THR A 38 9.18 28.05 -2.97
C THR A 38 10.10 29.10 -3.62
N GLU A 39 9.74 30.39 -3.49
CA GLU A 39 10.57 31.53 -3.95
C GLU A 39 11.94 31.53 -3.29
N ASP A 40 12.06 31.02 -2.08
CA ASP A 40 13.32 30.90 -1.32
C ASP A 40 14.16 29.69 -1.75
N GLY A 41 13.70 28.91 -2.74
CA GLY A 41 14.40 27.74 -3.28
C GLY A 41 14.26 26.46 -2.47
N LEU A 42 13.44 26.44 -1.41
CA LEU A 42 13.15 25.20 -0.67
C LEU A 42 12.22 24.31 -1.50
N VAL A 43 12.48 23.00 -1.52
CA VAL A 43 11.70 22.02 -2.28
C VAL A 43 11.14 20.97 -1.35
N GLY A 44 9.83 20.75 -1.43
CA GLY A 44 9.13 19.63 -0.81
C GLY A 44 8.73 18.57 -1.83
N TYR A 45 8.65 17.33 -1.37
CA TYR A 45 8.36 16.16 -2.21
C TYR A 45 7.08 15.46 -1.77
N GLY A 46 6.34 14.98 -2.75
CA GLY A 46 5.18 14.12 -2.58
C GLY A 46 5.05 13.12 -3.72
N GLU A 47 4.11 12.21 -3.60
CA GLU A 47 3.88 11.15 -4.57
C GLU A 47 2.39 10.93 -4.80
N ALA A 48 1.98 10.82 -6.07
CA ALA A 48 0.63 10.43 -6.46
C ALA A 48 0.65 9.02 -7.07
N PRO A 49 -0.36 8.18 -6.79
CA PRO A 49 -0.31 6.74 -7.07
C PRO A 49 -0.46 6.38 -8.56
N THR A 50 -0.62 7.35 -9.45
CA THR A 50 -0.79 7.10 -10.88
C THR A 50 -0.04 8.12 -11.74
N PRO A 51 0.43 7.75 -12.96
CA PRO A 51 1.05 8.70 -13.89
C PRO A 51 0.07 9.73 -14.43
N GLN A 52 -1.24 9.45 -14.44
CA GLN A 52 -2.28 10.38 -14.88
C GLN A 52 -2.39 11.61 -13.97
N ALA A 53 -1.99 11.48 -12.70
CA ALA A 53 -1.95 12.59 -11.75
C ALA A 53 -1.07 13.75 -12.24
N ALA A 54 0.00 13.47 -13.01
CA ALA A 54 0.88 14.49 -13.55
C ALA A 54 0.12 15.53 -14.41
N THR A 55 -0.80 15.07 -15.23
CA THR A 55 -1.64 15.97 -16.07
C THR A 55 -2.59 16.81 -15.21
N VAL A 56 -3.25 16.18 -14.25
CA VAL A 56 -4.17 16.89 -13.33
C VAL A 56 -3.41 17.94 -12.51
N ILE A 57 -2.25 17.56 -11.98
CA ILE A 57 -1.42 18.50 -11.20
C ILE A 57 -0.97 19.66 -12.06
N ARG A 58 -0.35 19.41 -13.24
CA ARG A 58 0.21 20.43 -14.10
C ARG A 58 -0.85 21.39 -14.64
N ASP A 59 -1.96 20.86 -15.12
CA ASP A 59 -2.91 21.61 -15.92
C ASP A 59 -4.05 22.22 -15.08
N GLN A 60 -4.34 21.68 -13.90
CA GLN A 60 -5.49 22.07 -13.10
C GLN A 60 -5.12 22.59 -11.69
N LEU A 61 -4.21 21.91 -10.98
CA LEU A 61 -3.94 22.22 -9.58
C LEU A 61 -2.79 23.24 -9.42
N ALA A 62 -1.68 23.04 -10.10
CA ALA A 62 -0.52 23.93 -9.99
C ALA A 62 -0.84 25.39 -10.34
N PRO A 63 -1.58 25.73 -11.42
CA PRO A 63 -1.93 27.12 -11.72
C PRO A 63 -2.73 27.80 -10.60
N THR A 64 -3.49 27.03 -9.83
CA THR A 64 -4.30 27.54 -8.71
C THR A 64 -3.44 27.88 -7.48
N LEU A 65 -2.28 27.24 -7.33
CA LEU A 65 -1.45 27.30 -6.13
C LEU A 65 -0.21 28.21 -6.27
N ILE A 66 0.26 28.48 -7.48
CA ILE A 66 1.40 29.39 -7.70
C ILE A 66 1.12 30.75 -7.07
N GLY A 67 2.12 31.28 -6.32
CA GLY A 67 2.05 32.54 -5.59
C GLY A 67 1.31 32.48 -4.24
N ARG A 68 0.66 31.36 -3.91
CA ARG A 68 0.03 31.16 -2.59
C ARG A 68 1.08 30.82 -1.54
N ASP A 69 0.69 30.98 -0.27
CA ASP A 69 1.54 30.59 0.84
C ASP A 69 1.59 29.05 0.96
N ALA A 70 2.79 28.48 0.92
CA ALA A 70 3.01 27.04 1.08
C ALA A 70 2.59 26.51 2.46
N PHE A 71 2.42 27.37 3.46
CA PHE A 71 1.98 26.98 4.79
C PHE A 71 0.46 27.02 4.96
N ASP A 72 -0.27 27.61 4.02
CA ASP A 72 -1.73 27.61 4.01
C ASP A 72 -2.27 26.35 3.31
N ILE A 73 -2.08 25.17 3.95
CA ILE A 73 -2.51 23.88 3.41
C ILE A 73 -4.02 23.82 3.28
N ALA A 74 -4.76 24.31 4.27
CA ALA A 74 -6.22 24.33 4.22
C ALA A 74 -6.75 25.23 3.10
N GLY A 75 -6.14 26.38 2.88
CA GLY A 75 -6.48 27.26 1.75
C GLY A 75 -6.11 26.65 0.40
N ALA A 76 -5.02 25.88 0.33
CA ALA A 76 -4.62 25.14 -0.86
C ALA A 76 -5.64 24.04 -1.19
N GLU A 77 -6.06 23.26 -0.18
CA GLU A 77 -7.11 22.25 -0.32
C GLU A 77 -8.42 22.86 -0.82
N TYR A 78 -8.88 23.92 -0.16
CA TYR A 78 -10.10 24.61 -0.55
C TYR A 78 -10.07 25.14 -1.98
N ALA A 79 -8.92 25.61 -2.44
CA ALA A 79 -8.74 26.11 -3.79
C ALA A 79 -8.68 25.00 -4.86
N CYS A 80 -8.07 23.86 -4.51
CA CYS A 80 -7.88 22.73 -5.42
C CYS A 80 -9.08 21.77 -5.47
N LEU A 81 -9.76 21.60 -4.32
CA LEU A 81 -10.90 20.69 -4.14
C LEU A 81 -12.15 21.52 -3.77
N PRO A 82 -12.74 22.25 -4.73
CA PRO A 82 -13.91 23.05 -4.43
C PRO A 82 -15.09 22.15 -4.02
N PHE A 83 -15.43 22.18 -2.75
CA PHE A 83 -16.60 21.49 -2.21
C PHE A 83 -17.86 22.25 -2.60
N TRP A 84 -18.50 21.83 -3.66
CA TRP A 84 -19.88 22.21 -3.90
C TRP A 84 -20.75 21.45 -2.89
N ARG A 85 -21.32 22.17 -1.94
CA ARG A 85 -22.23 21.58 -0.95
C ARG A 85 -23.34 20.81 -1.67
N GLY A 86 -23.23 19.48 -1.64
CA GLY A 86 -24.25 18.56 -2.14
C GLY A 86 -24.07 18.00 -3.55
N VAL A 87 -23.03 18.38 -4.30
CA VAL A 87 -22.87 17.85 -5.68
C VAL A 87 -21.41 17.61 -6.05
N GLN A 88 -21.07 16.35 -6.28
CA GLN A 88 -20.10 15.81 -7.26
C GLN A 88 -18.60 15.90 -7.05
N SER A 89 -17.97 16.80 -6.35
CA SER A 89 -16.50 16.81 -6.23
C SER A 89 -15.95 15.67 -5.38
N ILE A 90 -16.81 15.03 -4.60
CA ILE A 90 -16.48 13.83 -3.81
C ILE A 90 -16.17 12.62 -4.73
N ASN A 91 -16.53 12.68 -6.02
CA ASN A 91 -16.43 11.59 -6.96
C ASN A 91 -15.28 11.76 -7.99
N ASP A 92 -14.30 12.62 -7.72
CA ASP A 92 -13.08 12.71 -8.53
C ASP A 92 -11.86 12.17 -7.75
N PRO A 93 -11.71 10.84 -7.65
CA PRO A 93 -10.60 10.24 -6.89
C PRO A 93 -9.24 10.66 -7.43
N LEU A 94 -9.11 10.84 -8.74
CA LEU A 94 -7.86 11.25 -9.35
C LEU A 94 -7.45 12.67 -8.93
N ARG A 95 -8.41 13.60 -8.86
CA ARG A 95 -8.14 14.96 -8.40
C ARG A 95 -7.77 14.99 -6.91
N ILE A 96 -8.49 14.23 -6.09
CA ILE A 96 -8.24 14.10 -4.65
C ILE A 96 -6.84 13.53 -4.40
N THR A 97 -6.49 12.43 -5.03
CA THR A 97 -5.17 11.80 -4.86
C THR A 97 -4.03 12.64 -5.43
N SER A 98 -4.31 13.39 -6.52
CA SER A 98 -3.35 14.36 -7.08
C SER A 98 -3.10 15.53 -6.11
N PHE A 99 -4.14 16.05 -5.45
CA PHE A 99 -3.96 17.07 -4.42
C PHE A 99 -3.25 16.50 -3.19
N GLY A 100 -3.57 15.29 -2.75
CA GLY A 100 -2.89 14.61 -1.65
C GLY A 100 -1.36 14.54 -1.84
N ALA A 101 -0.90 14.36 -3.07
CA ALA A 101 0.54 14.40 -3.39
C ALA A 101 1.13 15.81 -3.20
N ILE A 102 0.39 16.85 -3.60
CA ILE A 102 0.82 18.25 -3.36
C ILE A 102 0.80 18.53 -1.86
N GLU A 103 -0.23 18.12 -1.14
CA GLU A 103 -0.34 18.29 0.31
C GLU A 103 0.84 17.62 1.03
N THR A 104 1.20 16.40 0.66
CA THR A 104 2.39 15.72 1.19
C THR A 104 3.65 16.57 0.98
N ALA A 105 3.83 17.14 -0.21
CA ALA A 105 4.96 18.02 -0.51
C ALA A 105 4.94 19.30 0.33
N LEU A 106 3.76 19.88 0.61
CA LEU A 106 3.62 21.05 1.48
C LEU A 106 3.98 20.74 2.94
N TRP A 107 3.62 19.54 3.43
CA TRP A 107 4.04 19.09 4.76
C TRP A 107 5.54 18.85 4.84
N ASP A 108 6.16 18.28 3.81
CA ASP A 108 7.61 18.10 3.72
C ASP A 108 8.33 19.47 3.72
N LEU A 109 7.83 20.45 2.94
CA LEU A 109 8.30 21.83 2.98
C LEU A 109 8.26 22.43 4.40
N ARG A 110 7.16 22.24 5.10
CA ARG A 110 6.98 22.75 6.46
C ARG A 110 8.00 22.16 7.42
N GLY A 111 8.22 20.86 7.37
CA GLY A 111 9.25 20.18 8.15
C GLY A 111 10.64 20.71 7.86
N LYS A 112 10.99 20.86 6.59
CA LYS A 112 12.27 21.41 6.15
C LYS A 112 12.46 22.86 6.57
N ALA A 113 11.44 23.71 6.39
CA ALA A 113 11.49 25.13 6.78
C ALA A 113 11.69 25.33 8.30
N TRP A 114 11.15 24.46 9.11
CA TRP A 114 11.29 24.48 10.59
C TRP A 114 12.49 23.67 11.06
N ASN A 115 13.23 23.04 10.17
CA ASN A 115 14.32 22.10 10.50
C ASN A 115 13.88 21.04 11.50
N MET A 116 12.67 20.51 11.30
CA MET A 116 12.05 19.51 12.14
C MET A 116 11.64 18.28 11.32
N PRO A 117 11.88 17.06 11.83
CA PRO A 117 11.28 15.85 11.23
C PRO A 117 9.76 15.95 11.22
N LEU A 118 9.13 15.45 10.17
CA LEU A 118 7.69 15.58 9.97
C LEU A 118 6.87 15.02 11.15
N TYR A 119 7.31 13.91 11.75
CA TYR A 119 6.60 13.37 12.91
C TYR A 119 6.53 14.33 14.10
N GLN A 120 7.54 15.21 14.29
CA GLN A 120 7.51 16.24 15.32
C GLN A 120 6.54 17.36 14.95
N VAL A 121 6.51 17.76 13.67
CA VAL A 121 5.54 18.75 13.16
C VAL A 121 4.10 18.25 13.37
N LEU A 122 3.88 16.94 13.27
CA LEU A 122 2.57 16.30 13.46
C LEU A 122 2.24 15.97 14.94
N GLY A 123 3.06 16.41 15.89
CA GLY A 123 2.76 16.28 17.33
C GLY A 123 3.63 15.28 18.11
N GLY A 124 4.65 14.71 17.47
CA GLY A 124 5.63 13.85 18.11
C GLY A 124 5.41 12.34 17.87
N ALA A 125 6.31 11.53 18.41
CA ALA A 125 6.29 10.08 18.24
C ALA A 125 5.80 9.38 19.52
N VAL A 126 4.79 8.53 19.40
CA VAL A 126 4.37 7.59 20.45
C VAL A 126 5.33 6.39 20.49
N ARG A 127 5.82 5.97 19.31
CA ARG A 127 6.84 4.92 19.16
C ARG A 127 7.99 5.44 18.32
N LYS A 128 9.22 5.08 18.66
CA LYS A 128 10.42 5.42 17.89
C LYS A 128 10.85 4.26 16.99
N ASP A 129 10.63 3.03 17.46
CA ASP A 129 10.94 1.82 16.72
C ASP A 129 9.63 1.18 16.28
N ILE A 130 9.46 1.05 14.96
CA ILE A 130 8.26 0.50 14.34
C ILE A 130 8.65 -0.79 13.61
N PRO A 131 8.14 -1.97 14.05
CA PRO A 131 8.36 -3.20 13.32
C PRO A 131 7.63 -3.14 11.98
N PHE A 132 8.30 -3.58 10.93
CA PHE A 132 7.72 -3.72 9.60
C PHE A 132 7.22 -5.14 9.38
N THR A 133 6.17 -5.25 8.55
CA THR A 133 5.72 -6.51 8.00
C THR A 133 6.37 -6.69 6.63
N ASP A 134 7.08 -7.79 6.44
CA ASP A 134 7.62 -8.12 5.13
C ASP A 134 6.65 -8.99 4.33
N TYR A 135 6.64 -8.73 3.04
CA TYR A 135 5.78 -9.42 2.09
C TYR A 135 6.46 -10.65 1.52
N PHE A 136 5.70 -11.72 1.35
CA PHE A 136 6.07 -12.81 0.45
C PHE A 136 4.93 -13.11 -0.54
N SER A 137 5.32 -13.40 -1.75
CA SER A 137 4.41 -13.85 -2.82
C SER A 137 5.22 -14.67 -3.82
N LEU A 138 4.54 -15.52 -4.58
CA LEU A 138 5.18 -16.07 -5.76
C LEU A 138 5.58 -14.91 -6.68
N ARG A 139 6.82 -14.92 -7.17
CA ARG A 139 7.35 -13.91 -8.08
C ARG A 139 7.89 -14.59 -9.33
N SER A 140 7.55 -14.04 -10.48
CA SER A 140 8.07 -14.52 -11.75
C SER A 140 9.54 -14.14 -11.92
N GLN A 141 10.16 -14.64 -12.97
CA GLN A 141 11.52 -14.29 -13.29
C GLN A 141 11.66 -12.80 -13.61
N GLY A 142 12.54 -12.11 -12.91
CA GLY A 142 12.81 -10.70 -13.07
C GLY A 142 13.50 -10.34 -14.39
N PRO A 143 13.75 -9.05 -14.62
CA PRO A 143 14.38 -8.56 -15.84
C PRO A 143 15.83 -9.05 -15.99
N LEU A 144 16.28 -9.12 -17.23
CA LEU A 144 17.69 -9.28 -17.56
C LEU A 144 18.41 -7.97 -17.30
N LEU A 145 19.41 -8.00 -16.43
CA LEU A 145 20.24 -6.84 -16.13
C LEU A 145 21.29 -6.60 -17.24
N PRO A 146 21.84 -5.37 -17.34
CA PRO A 146 22.87 -5.05 -18.34
C PRO A 146 24.14 -5.90 -18.26
N ASP A 147 24.43 -6.45 -17.08
CA ASP A 147 25.58 -7.35 -16.84
C ASP A 147 25.30 -8.82 -17.21
N GLY A 148 24.13 -9.11 -17.81
CA GLY A 148 23.72 -10.45 -18.21
C GLY A 148 23.10 -11.29 -17.10
N ARG A 149 23.05 -10.81 -15.86
CA ARG A 149 22.33 -11.52 -14.79
C ARG A 149 20.83 -11.30 -14.93
N ARG A 150 20.06 -12.31 -14.57
CA ARG A 150 18.61 -12.20 -14.46
C ARG A 150 18.20 -12.31 -12.99
N LEU A 151 17.43 -11.34 -12.54
CA LEU A 151 16.85 -11.40 -11.22
C LEU A 151 15.82 -12.53 -11.16
N ARG A 152 15.88 -13.32 -10.10
CA ARG A 152 14.99 -14.46 -9.89
C ARG A 152 13.95 -14.08 -8.83
N GLY A 153 12.71 -14.44 -9.10
CA GLY A 153 11.66 -14.46 -8.10
C GLY A 153 11.45 -15.87 -7.55
N GLU A 154 10.77 -15.97 -6.46
CA GLU A 154 10.42 -17.23 -5.79
C GLU A 154 9.21 -17.84 -6.48
N ARG A 155 9.38 -19.05 -7.02
CA ARG A 155 8.38 -19.72 -7.86
C ARG A 155 7.76 -20.95 -7.18
N THR A 156 8.34 -21.37 -6.06
CA THR A 156 7.88 -22.52 -5.30
C THR A 156 7.71 -22.17 -3.82
N PRO A 157 6.90 -22.92 -3.07
CA PRO A 157 6.78 -22.75 -1.63
C PRO A 157 8.10 -22.86 -0.87
N GLU A 158 9.02 -23.70 -1.35
CA GLU A 158 10.35 -23.89 -0.78
C GLU A 158 11.22 -22.63 -0.98
N GLU A 159 11.21 -22.06 -2.19
CA GLU A 159 11.92 -20.80 -2.48
C GLU A 159 11.33 -19.61 -1.66
N ILE A 160 10.02 -19.62 -1.39
CA ILE A 160 9.38 -18.64 -0.49
C ILE A 160 9.90 -18.80 0.95
N LEU A 161 10.03 -20.03 1.43
CA LEU A 161 10.63 -20.25 2.75
C LEU A 161 12.06 -19.71 2.81
N ASP A 162 12.91 -20.01 1.81
CA ASP A 162 14.28 -19.51 1.76
C ASP A 162 14.32 -17.97 1.77
N TYR A 163 13.39 -17.32 1.07
CA TYR A 163 13.26 -15.88 1.09
C TYR A 163 12.84 -15.34 2.45
N CYS A 164 11.88 -15.97 3.13
CA CYS A 164 11.49 -15.58 4.49
C CYS A 164 12.64 -15.77 5.50
N ILE A 165 13.44 -16.83 5.36
CA ILE A 165 14.65 -17.04 6.17
C ILE A 165 15.64 -15.90 5.94
N TYR A 166 15.91 -15.56 4.67
CA TYR A 166 16.77 -14.44 4.32
C TYR A 166 16.30 -13.10 4.95
N LEU A 167 15.01 -12.80 4.90
CA LEU A 167 14.44 -11.59 5.51
C LEU A 167 14.61 -11.60 7.03
N HIS A 168 14.35 -12.73 7.66
CA HIS A 168 14.52 -12.88 9.10
C HIS A 168 15.98 -12.71 9.54
N GLU A 169 16.92 -13.38 8.85
CA GLU A 169 18.34 -13.31 9.19
C GLU A 169 18.97 -11.95 8.90
N THR A 170 18.52 -11.28 7.83
CA THR A 170 19.11 -10.01 7.39
C THR A 170 18.53 -8.82 8.13
N PHE A 171 17.21 -8.81 8.36
CA PHE A 171 16.47 -7.64 8.87
C PHE A 171 15.78 -7.88 10.21
N GLY A 172 15.84 -9.10 10.76
CA GLY A 172 15.16 -9.46 12.01
C GLY A 172 13.64 -9.54 11.87
N THR A 173 13.13 -9.77 10.65
CA THR A 173 11.70 -9.81 10.37
C THR A 173 11.01 -10.92 11.15
N THR A 174 9.97 -10.57 11.89
CA THR A 174 9.11 -11.50 12.64
C THR A 174 7.64 -11.41 12.24
N TYR A 175 7.30 -10.50 11.31
CA TYR A 175 5.96 -10.29 10.78
C TYR A 175 5.97 -10.53 9.29
N PHE A 176 5.24 -11.54 8.83
CA PHE A 176 5.14 -11.87 7.41
C PHE A 176 3.70 -11.78 6.93
N GLU A 177 3.52 -11.19 5.74
CA GLU A 177 2.25 -11.15 5.05
C GLU A 177 2.38 -11.79 3.67
N GLY A 178 1.62 -12.85 3.46
CA GLY A 178 1.63 -13.60 2.21
C GLY A 178 0.47 -13.24 1.29
N LYS A 179 0.75 -13.08 0.00
CA LYS A 179 -0.32 -13.01 -1.01
C LYS A 179 -0.90 -14.40 -1.27
N PHE A 180 -2.18 -14.51 -0.95
CA PHE A 180 -2.96 -15.74 -0.98
C PHE A 180 -3.97 -15.70 -2.12
N SER A 181 -3.48 -15.40 -3.30
CA SER A 181 -4.31 -15.09 -4.48
C SER A 181 -4.13 -16.08 -5.62
N THR A 182 -3.46 -17.20 -5.41
CA THR A 182 -3.33 -18.22 -6.44
C THR A 182 -4.63 -19.01 -6.57
N THR A 183 -4.94 -19.47 -7.78
CA THR A 183 -6.08 -20.37 -8.03
C THR A 183 -5.89 -21.74 -7.37
N ASP A 184 -4.64 -22.15 -7.10
CA ASP A 184 -4.31 -23.36 -6.36
C ASP A 184 -4.04 -23.07 -4.89
N THR A 185 -5.06 -23.21 -4.06
CA THR A 185 -4.98 -22.99 -2.62
C THR A 185 -4.01 -23.92 -1.90
N ARG A 186 -3.65 -25.07 -2.51
CA ARG A 186 -2.68 -26.01 -1.92
C ARG A 186 -1.27 -25.42 -1.93
N ILE A 187 -0.90 -24.68 -2.98
CA ILE A 187 0.39 -23.98 -3.05
C ILE A 187 0.45 -22.93 -1.93
N SER A 188 -0.60 -22.14 -1.79
CA SER A 188 -0.69 -21.09 -0.78
C SER A 188 -0.61 -21.66 0.65
N LEU A 189 -1.34 -22.74 0.95
CA LEU A 189 -1.26 -23.42 2.24
C LEU A 189 0.14 -23.99 2.48
N ARG A 190 0.75 -24.58 1.44
CA ARG A 190 2.09 -25.15 1.54
C ARG A 190 3.17 -24.11 1.90
N MET A 191 3.05 -22.88 1.39
CA MET A 191 3.94 -21.79 1.81
C MET A 191 3.85 -21.55 3.33
N LEU A 192 2.63 -21.40 3.86
CA LEU A 192 2.43 -21.17 5.29
C LEU A 192 2.87 -22.36 6.15
N GLU A 193 2.61 -23.60 5.71
CA GLU A 193 3.04 -24.82 6.41
C GLU A 193 4.57 -24.85 6.57
N LEU A 194 5.30 -24.54 5.50
CA LEU A 194 6.76 -24.50 5.52
C LEU A 194 7.29 -23.43 6.45
N ILE A 195 6.75 -22.21 6.36
CA ILE A 195 7.13 -21.09 7.22
C ILE A 195 6.83 -21.43 8.68
N ARG A 196 5.62 -21.90 8.99
CA ARG A 196 5.24 -22.28 10.37
C ARG A 196 6.07 -23.42 10.91
N LYS A 197 6.39 -24.40 10.08
CA LYS A 197 7.26 -25.54 10.47
C LYS A 197 8.68 -25.08 10.80
N HIS A 198 9.20 -24.10 10.07
CA HIS A 198 10.57 -23.61 10.27
C HIS A 198 10.69 -22.68 11.47
N PHE A 199 9.82 -21.68 11.56
CA PHE A 199 9.90 -20.61 12.57
C PHE A 199 9.08 -20.89 13.85
N GLY A 200 8.19 -21.90 13.85
CA GLY A 200 7.29 -22.10 14.98
C GLY A 200 6.38 -20.89 15.19
N GLU A 201 6.16 -20.50 16.44
CA GLU A 201 5.35 -19.35 16.84
C GLU A 201 6.15 -18.03 16.90
N ASP A 202 7.45 -18.05 16.59
CA ASP A 202 8.34 -16.89 16.68
C ASP A 202 8.02 -15.85 15.60
N VAL A 203 7.23 -16.22 14.59
CA VAL A 203 6.78 -15.31 13.54
C VAL A 203 5.26 -15.18 13.50
N MET A 204 4.80 -13.97 13.25
CA MET A 204 3.38 -13.69 12.99
C MET A 204 3.08 -13.81 11.50
N LEU A 205 2.06 -14.58 11.17
CA LEU A 205 1.59 -14.78 9.80
C LEU A 205 0.29 -14.03 9.56
N ARG A 206 0.29 -13.25 8.49
CA ARG A 206 -0.89 -12.60 7.90
C ARG A 206 -1.02 -13.07 6.46
N ILE A 207 -2.23 -13.02 5.94
CA ILE A 207 -2.48 -13.31 4.52
C ILE A 207 -3.39 -12.25 3.93
N ASP A 208 -3.19 -11.97 2.66
CA ASP A 208 -4.07 -11.12 1.86
C ASP A 208 -4.52 -11.89 0.60
N SER A 209 -5.82 -12.04 0.47
CA SER A 209 -6.45 -12.75 -0.65
C SER A 209 -6.95 -11.82 -1.75
N ASN A 210 -6.90 -10.51 -1.58
CA ASN A 210 -7.35 -9.50 -2.55
C ASN A 210 -8.73 -9.85 -3.17
N HIS A 211 -9.69 -10.28 -2.36
CA HIS A 211 -11.03 -10.69 -2.78
C HIS A 211 -11.08 -11.91 -3.74
N ALA A 212 -9.98 -12.71 -3.82
CA ALA A 212 -9.84 -13.77 -4.83
C ALA A 212 -10.79 -14.97 -4.62
N TYR A 213 -11.30 -15.17 -3.42
CA TYR A 213 -12.03 -16.38 -3.11
C TYR A 213 -13.56 -16.18 -3.12
N SER A 214 -14.27 -17.21 -3.61
CA SER A 214 -15.67 -17.35 -3.30
C SER A 214 -15.85 -17.72 -1.83
N LEU A 215 -17.01 -17.40 -1.26
CA LEU A 215 -17.36 -17.76 0.11
C LEU A 215 -17.16 -19.28 0.38
N SER A 216 -17.50 -20.13 -0.57
CA SER A 216 -17.33 -21.59 -0.44
C SER A 216 -15.85 -22.00 -0.36
N THR A 217 -14.99 -21.36 -1.13
CA THR A 217 -13.55 -21.59 -1.07
C THR A 217 -12.96 -21.09 0.24
N ALA A 218 -13.32 -19.86 0.64
CA ALA A 218 -12.88 -19.26 1.89
C ALA A 218 -13.26 -20.15 3.10
N ARG A 219 -14.48 -20.65 3.15
CA ARG A 219 -14.93 -21.58 4.23
C ARG A 219 -14.05 -22.84 4.35
N ARG A 220 -13.58 -23.39 3.22
CA ARG A 220 -12.67 -24.56 3.26
C ARG A 220 -11.28 -24.22 3.79
N LEU A 221 -10.86 -22.96 3.65
CA LEU A 221 -9.56 -22.49 4.10
C LEU A 221 -9.54 -22.11 5.59
N VAL A 222 -10.69 -21.82 6.21
CA VAL A 222 -10.77 -21.38 7.61
C VAL A 222 -9.98 -22.30 8.53
N ARG A 223 -10.34 -23.58 8.57
CA ARG A 223 -9.72 -24.52 9.50
C ARG A 223 -8.20 -24.69 9.27
N PRO A 224 -7.70 -24.93 8.06
CA PRO A 224 -6.25 -24.96 7.82
C PRO A 224 -5.51 -23.68 8.25
N LEU A 225 -6.09 -22.50 8.01
CA LEU A 225 -5.48 -21.24 8.39
C LEU A 225 -5.47 -21.02 9.91
N GLU A 226 -6.52 -21.43 10.61
CA GLU A 226 -6.56 -21.40 12.07
C GLU A 226 -5.54 -22.37 12.69
N GLU A 227 -5.41 -23.58 12.16
CA GLU A 227 -4.42 -24.58 12.60
C GLU A 227 -2.97 -24.09 12.35
N LEU A 228 -2.74 -23.29 11.31
CA LEU A 228 -1.45 -22.65 11.03
C LEU A 228 -1.21 -21.37 11.84
N GLY A 229 -2.15 -20.95 12.68
CA GLY A 229 -2.02 -19.79 13.54
C GLY A 229 -1.95 -18.46 12.78
N VAL A 230 -2.67 -18.35 11.66
CA VAL A 230 -2.80 -17.08 10.92
C VAL A 230 -3.51 -16.05 11.80
N ARG A 231 -2.92 -14.86 11.93
CA ARG A 231 -3.39 -13.82 12.85
C ARG A 231 -4.26 -12.75 12.22
N ASN A 232 -4.25 -12.65 10.90
CA ASN A 232 -5.11 -11.74 10.16
C ASN A 232 -5.32 -12.27 8.73
N TRP A 233 -6.53 -12.12 8.23
CA TRP A 233 -6.89 -12.45 6.85
C TRP A 233 -7.48 -11.22 6.18
N GLU A 234 -6.72 -10.62 5.27
CA GLU A 234 -7.15 -9.46 4.51
C GLU A 234 -7.94 -9.89 3.29
N ASP A 235 -9.05 -9.18 3.05
CA ASP A 235 -9.94 -9.34 1.90
C ASP A 235 -10.23 -10.81 1.52
N PRO A 236 -10.77 -11.63 2.45
CA PRO A 236 -10.99 -13.06 2.21
C PRO A 236 -11.97 -13.34 1.07
N VAL A 237 -12.97 -12.48 0.89
CA VAL A 237 -14.07 -12.61 -0.07
C VAL A 237 -14.47 -11.23 -0.62
N ALA A 238 -15.33 -11.22 -1.66
CA ALA A 238 -15.57 -10.01 -2.45
C ALA A 238 -16.42 -8.93 -1.76
N THR A 239 -17.33 -9.32 -0.85
CA THR A 239 -18.30 -8.40 -0.26
C THR A 239 -18.29 -8.42 1.26
N ILE A 240 -18.75 -7.32 1.89
CA ILE A 240 -18.90 -7.25 3.35
C ILE A 240 -19.90 -8.30 3.84
N GLU A 241 -20.97 -8.57 3.11
CA GLU A 241 -21.96 -9.58 3.46
C GLU A 241 -21.35 -10.98 3.51
N GLU A 242 -20.53 -11.33 2.52
CA GLU A 242 -19.79 -12.59 2.53
C GLU A 242 -18.77 -12.66 3.67
N MET A 243 -18.11 -11.54 4.01
CA MET A 243 -17.21 -11.48 5.18
C MET A 243 -17.97 -11.71 6.48
N VAL A 244 -19.14 -11.10 6.66
CA VAL A 244 -20.01 -11.31 7.83
C VAL A 244 -20.45 -12.77 7.93
N GLU A 245 -20.82 -13.40 6.80
CA GLU A 245 -21.19 -14.81 6.78
C GLU A 245 -19.98 -15.72 7.07
N LEU A 246 -18.81 -15.40 6.51
CA LEU A 246 -17.58 -16.14 6.78
C LEU A 246 -17.16 -16.02 8.27
N ARG A 247 -17.34 -14.84 8.87
CA ARG A 247 -17.00 -14.55 10.27
C ARG A 247 -17.71 -15.45 11.26
N ARG A 248 -18.89 -15.94 10.93
CA ARG A 248 -19.64 -16.89 11.79
C ARG A 248 -18.93 -18.23 11.98
N HIS A 249 -17.97 -18.55 11.11
CA HIS A 249 -17.25 -19.81 11.06
C HIS A 249 -15.74 -19.65 11.19
N CYS A 250 -15.23 -18.42 11.37
CA CYS A 250 -13.82 -18.10 11.37
C CYS A 250 -13.46 -17.24 12.58
N SER A 251 -12.48 -17.68 13.35
CA SER A 251 -11.96 -16.92 14.50
C SER A 251 -10.87 -15.90 14.10
N ILE A 252 -10.27 -16.05 12.92
CA ILE A 252 -9.21 -15.15 12.43
C ILE A 252 -9.81 -13.76 12.19
N PRO A 253 -9.23 -12.68 12.76
CA PRO A 253 -9.63 -11.31 12.44
C PRO A 253 -9.49 -11.01 10.96
N PHE A 254 -10.45 -10.27 10.39
CA PHE A 254 -10.37 -9.78 9.02
C PHE A 254 -9.95 -8.33 8.97
N SER A 255 -9.17 -7.97 7.95
CA SER A 255 -9.00 -6.60 7.47
C SER A 255 -9.55 -6.49 6.05
N THR A 256 -9.90 -5.27 5.63
CA THR A 256 -10.46 -5.06 4.30
C THR A 256 -10.20 -3.66 3.79
N LEU A 257 -9.98 -3.54 2.48
CA LEU A 257 -9.98 -2.27 1.74
C LEU A 257 -11.41 -1.75 1.47
N ASN A 258 -12.44 -2.54 1.75
CA ASN A 258 -13.82 -2.12 1.62
C ASN A 258 -14.19 -1.21 2.80
N ILE A 259 -14.21 0.11 2.57
CA ILE A 259 -14.33 1.14 3.59
C ILE A 259 -15.77 1.60 3.88
N ASP A 260 -16.80 0.87 3.45
CA ASP A 260 -18.18 1.19 3.83
C ASP A 260 -18.44 0.80 5.31
N ILE A 261 -17.92 1.64 6.20
CA ILE A 261 -18.01 1.46 7.65
C ILE A 261 -19.46 1.45 8.12
N ALA A 262 -20.31 2.30 7.54
CA ALA A 262 -21.73 2.37 7.91
C ALA A 262 -22.44 1.04 7.61
N ARG A 263 -22.16 0.44 6.44
CA ARG A 263 -22.69 -0.86 6.06
C ARG A 263 -22.13 -1.98 6.93
N ALA A 264 -20.83 -1.97 7.21
CA ALA A 264 -20.21 -2.95 8.09
C ALA A 264 -20.82 -2.92 9.50
N ILE A 265 -21.13 -1.73 10.05
CA ILE A 265 -21.78 -1.58 11.34
C ILE A 265 -23.23 -2.09 11.29
N ALA A 266 -23.95 -1.85 10.20
CA ALA A 266 -25.35 -2.25 10.06
C ALA A 266 -25.52 -3.77 9.90
N LEU A 267 -24.47 -4.49 9.48
CA LEU A 267 -24.48 -5.93 9.25
C LEU A 267 -23.95 -6.75 10.45
N LYS A 268 -23.75 -6.11 11.60
CA LYS A 268 -23.33 -6.79 12.86
C LYS A 268 -24.24 -7.91 13.30
#